data_532bfb067b22730541d4684846609ea5
#
_entry.id   532bfb067b22730541d4684846609ea5
#
_cell.length_a   1.000
_cell.length_b   1.000
_cell.length_c   1.000
_cell.angle_alpha   90.00
_cell.angle_beta   90.00
_cell.angle_gamma   90.00
#
_symmetry.space_group_name_H-M   'P 1'
#
loop_
_entity.id
_entity.type
_entity.pdbx_description
1 polymer ?
#
loop_
_entity_poly.entity_id
_entity_poly.type
_entity_poly.pdbx_seq_one_letter_code
_entity_poly.pdbx_strand_id
1 'polypeptide(L)'
;NNSNRLSYGIILSNIGPKIKQNTGQRGQYLPMNLRIGTQLHFQGVLNSVNISLDVNKLLLPTPPVYKKDSAGNSTGEILKGEDPDKSIPRAIVGSFSDAPGGISEQIRQFTAGIGFEYDFAEKFFLRAGYHYENLKIGDMRYVTTGFGYAGNSLRLDMSYILPSGIYSPYKNTFRMTIGFNIIQ
;
A
#
# COMPACT_ATOMS: atom_id res chain seq x y z
N ASN A 1 35.27 2.06 -0.24
CA ASN A 1 34.54 1.34 -1.29
C ASN A 1 33.12 1.87 -1.36
N ASN A 2 32.82 2.69 -2.37
CA ASN A 2 31.45 3.09 -2.68
C ASN A 2 30.73 1.87 -3.24
N SER A 3 29.88 1.23 -2.45
CA SER A 3 29.12 0.07 -2.90
C SER A 3 27.65 0.45 -3.09
N ASN A 4 27.24 0.59 -4.36
CA ASN A 4 25.82 0.68 -4.68
C ASN A 4 25.15 -0.67 -4.44
N ARG A 5 23.96 -0.67 -3.89
CA ARG A 5 23.22 -1.89 -3.55
C ARG A 5 21.79 -1.81 -4.06
N LEU A 6 21.36 -2.85 -4.75
CA LEU A 6 19.97 -3.10 -5.08
C LEU A 6 19.41 -4.12 -4.08
N SER A 7 18.29 -3.77 -3.45
CA SER A 7 17.52 -4.66 -2.59
C SER A 7 16.11 -4.83 -3.14
N TYR A 8 15.52 -5.99 -2.98
CA TYR A 8 14.14 -6.26 -3.35
C TYR A 8 13.48 -7.13 -2.29
N GLY A 9 12.17 -7.03 -2.18
CA GLY A 9 11.39 -7.80 -1.22
C GLY A 9 9.99 -8.07 -1.75
N ILE A 10 9.43 -9.19 -1.29
CA ILE A 10 8.05 -9.59 -1.54
C ILE A 10 7.42 -9.90 -0.19
N ILE A 11 6.24 -9.34 0.07
CA ILE A 11 5.49 -9.55 1.30
C ILE A 11 4.07 -9.98 0.94
N LEU A 12 3.65 -11.11 1.49
CA LEU A 12 2.27 -11.54 1.54
C LEU A 12 1.77 -11.36 2.98
N SER A 13 0.71 -10.62 3.18
CA SER A 13 0.18 -10.31 4.51
C SER A 13 -1.31 -10.56 4.62
N ASN A 14 -1.78 -10.70 5.87
CA ASN A 14 -3.19 -10.88 6.24
C ASN A 14 -3.85 -12.11 5.60
N ILE A 15 -3.08 -13.16 5.30
CA ILE A 15 -3.64 -14.42 4.81
C ILE A 15 -4.23 -15.18 6.00
N GLY A 16 -5.53 -15.45 5.95
CA GLY A 16 -6.22 -16.14 7.02
C GLY A 16 -7.66 -16.50 6.64
N PRO A 17 -8.37 -17.25 7.51
CA PRO A 17 -9.75 -17.64 7.26
C PRO A 17 -10.68 -16.43 7.18
N LYS A 18 -11.83 -16.61 6.52
CA LYS A 18 -12.90 -15.60 6.51
C LYS A 18 -13.43 -15.39 7.93
N ILE A 19 -13.59 -14.13 8.32
CA ILE A 19 -14.16 -13.77 9.63
C ILE A 19 -15.67 -13.57 9.48
N LYS A 20 -16.44 -14.17 10.38
CA LYS A 20 -17.89 -13.95 10.51
C LYS A 20 -18.13 -13.02 11.70
N GLN A 21 -18.78 -11.90 11.48
CA GLN A 21 -19.15 -10.98 12.57
C GLN A 21 -20.36 -11.47 13.36
N ASN A 22 -21.31 -12.12 12.68
CA ASN A 22 -22.50 -12.69 13.32
C ASN A 22 -22.83 -14.09 12.79
N THR A 23 -23.50 -14.89 13.58
CA THR A 23 -24.03 -16.20 13.18
C THR A 23 -25.03 -16.01 12.03
N GLY A 24 -24.83 -16.71 10.90
CA GLY A 24 -25.72 -16.62 9.73
C GLY A 24 -25.25 -15.64 8.63
N GLN A 25 -24.24 -14.82 8.87
CA GLN A 25 -23.66 -13.97 7.82
C GLN A 25 -22.56 -14.71 7.02
N ARG A 26 -22.41 -14.30 5.74
CA ARG A 26 -21.27 -14.76 4.93
C ARG A 26 -19.97 -14.25 5.54
N GLY A 27 -18.97 -15.12 5.64
CA GLY A 27 -17.66 -14.72 6.14
C GLY A 27 -16.99 -13.70 5.20
N GLN A 28 -16.37 -12.68 5.79
CA GLN A 28 -15.62 -11.66 5.07
C GLN A 28 -14.13 -12.04 5.02
N TYR A 29 -13.49 -11.78 3.89
CA TYR A 29 -12.07 -11.98 3.78
C TYR A 29 -11.31 -10.97 4.63
N LEU A 30 -10.19 -11.40 5.20
CA LEU A 30 -9.17 -10.46 5.68
C LEU A 30 -8.63 -9.66 4.49
N PRO A 31 -8.13 -8.44 4.69
CA PRO A 31 -7.53 -7.63 3.62
C PRO A 31 -6.16 -8.21 3.21
N MET A 32 -6.21 -9.40 2.58
CA MET A 32 -5.03 -10.09 2.07
C MET A 32 -4.31 -9.20 1.05
N ASN A 33 -3.00 -9.14 1.15
CA ASN A 33 -2.23 -8.17 0.41
C ASN A 33 -0.90 -8.74 -0.09
N LEU A 34 -0.56 -8.42 -1.34
CA LEU A 34 0.74 -8.64 -1.94
C LEU A 34 1.44 -7.30 -2.11
N ARG A 35 2.64 -7.17 -1.55
CA ARG A 35 3.53 -6.03 -1.78
C ARG A 35 4.85 -6.52 -2.38
N ILE A 36 5.28 -5.85 -3.43
CA ILE A 36 6.58 -6.05 -4.07
C ILE A 36 7.30 -4.72 -4.03
N GLY A 37 8.51 -4.69 -3.49
CA GLY A 37 9.30 -3.48 -3.36
C GLY A 37 10.73 -3.67 -3.81
N THR A 38 11.34 -2.58 -4.23
CA THR A 38 12.76 -2.50 -4.55
C THR A 38 13.36 -1.21 -3.99
N GLN A 39 14.64 -1.25 -3.65
CA GLN A 39 15.39 -0.11 -3.17
C GLN A 39 16.77 -0.09 -3.82
N LEU A 40 17.13 1.07 -4.36
CA LEU A 40 18.47 1.41 -4.80
C LEU A 40 19.14 2.26 -3.73
N HIS A 41 20.30 1.80 -3.27
CA HIS A 41 21.14 2.51 -2.31
C HIS A 41 22.44 2.92 -3.01
N PHE A 42 22.74 4.22 -2.94
CA PHE A 42 23.95 4.81 -3.46
C PHE A 42 24.78 5.36 -2.29
N GLN A 43 25.96 4.81 -2.09
CA GLN A 43 26.85 5.21 -1.01
C GLN A 43 27.90 6.20 -1.51
N GLY A 44 27.91 7.41 -0.94
CA GLY A 44 29.01 8.38 -1.05
C GLY A 44 29.96 8.29 0.15
N VAL A 45 30.89 9.24 0.27
CA VAL A 45 31.88 9.30 1.37
C VAL A 45 31.23 9.71 2.70
N LEU A 46 30.41 10.75 2.68
CA LEU A 46 29.74 11.30 3.86
C LEU A 46 28.21 11.26 3.73
N ASN A 47 27.70 10.80 2.63
CA ASN A 47 26.29 10.83 2.32
C ASN A 47 25.83 9.54 1.63
N SER A 48 24.56 9.25 1.73
CA SER A 48 23.93 8.21 0.92
C SER A 48 22.58 8.66 0.38
N VAL A 49 22.16 8.02 -0.71
CA VAL A 49 20.85 8.23 -1.33
C VAL A 49 20.14 6.89 -1.41
N ASN A 50 18.93 6.84 -0.94
CA ASN A 50 18.02 5.71 -1.10
C ASN A 50 16.85 6.11 -2.00
N ILE A 51 16.58 5.29 -3.01
CA ILE A 51 15.39 5.40 -3.85
C ILE A 51 14.61 4.11 -3.72
N SER A 52 13.37 4.18 -3.29
CA SER A 52 12.48 3.02 -3.11
C SER A 52 11.27 3.09 -4.04
N LEU A 53 10.84 1.93 -4.52
CA LEU A 53 9.62 1.75 -5.31
C LEU A 53 8.86 0.56 -4.74
N ASP A 54 7.59 0.76 -4.44
CA ASP A 54 6.66 -0.26 -3.97
C ASP A 54 5.47 -0.36 -4.89
N VAL A 55 5.04 -1.58 -5.17
CA VAL A 55 3.76 -1.88 -5.81
C VAL A 55 2.99 -2.81 -4.89
N ASN A 56 1.72 -2.51 -4.69
CA ASN A 56 0.87 -3.22 -3.77
C ASN A 56 -0.46 -3.58 -4.44
N LYS A 57 -0.95 -4.78 -4.16
CA LYS A 57 -2.25 -5.27 -4.65
C LYS A 57 -3.01 -5.97 -3.54
N LEU A 58 -4.27 -5.59 -3.39
CA LEU A 58 -5.21 -6.28 -2.53
C LEU A 58 -5.65 -7.59 -3.20
N LEU A 59 -5.47 -8.72 -2.51
CA LEU A 59 -5.74 -10.07 -3.01
C LEU A 59 -7.16 -10.52 -2.61
N LEU A 60 -8.15 -9.70 -2.93
CA LEU A 60 -9.56 -9.98 -2.68
C LEU A 60 -10.30 -10.20 -4.00
N PRO A 61 -11.36 -11.02 -4.00
CA PRO A 61 -12.24 -11.11 -5.15
C PRO A 61 -12.84 -9.75 -5.48
N THR A 62 -12.80 -9.37 -6.76
CA THR A 62 -13.45 -8.15 -7.23
C THR A 62 -14.97 -8.34 -7.20
N PRO A 63 -15.74 -7.38 -6.66
CA PRO A 63 -17.20 -7.45 -6.65
C PRO A 63 -17.74 -7.59 -8.07
N PRO A 64 -18.59 -8.60 -8.35
CA PRO A 64 -19.18 -8.79 -9.67
C PRO A 64 -20.26 -7.74 -9.95
N VAL A 65 -20.57 -7.56 -11.23
CA VAL A 65 -21.74 -6.80 -11.67
C VAL A 65 -22.94 -7.75 -11.71
N TYR A 66 -23.94 -7.45 -10.91
CA TYR A 66 -25.20 -8.22 -10.89
C TYR A 66 -26.22 -7.67 -11.90
N LYS A 67 -27.03 -8.57 -12.44
CA LYS A 67 -28.19 -8.22 -13.26
C LYS A 67 -29.21 -7.48 -12.41
N LYS A 68 -29.82 -6.45 -12.97
CA LYS A 68 -30.88 -5.67 -12.34
C LYS A 68 -32.25 -6.04 -12.94
N ASP A 69 -33.26 -6.04 -12.10
CA ASP A 69 -34.66 -6.15 -12.53
C ASP A 69 -35.16 -4.82 -13.11
N SER A 70 -36.44 -4.80 -13.56
CA SER A 70 -37.08 -3.60 -14.10
C SER A 70 -37.23 -2.46 -13.09
N ALA A 71 -37.15 -2.76 -11.79
CA ALA A 71 -37.20 -1.79 -10.69
C ALA A 71 -35.80 -1.29 -10.27
N GLY A 72 -34.73 -1.82 -10.91
CA GLY A 72 -33.34 -1.45 -10.61
C GLY A 72 -32.69 -2.23 -9.46
N ASN A 73 -33.37 -3.22 -8.88
CA ASN A 73 -32.83 -4.04 -7.80
C ASN A 73 -31.95 -5.17 -8.35
N SER A 74 -30.94 -5.57 -7.56
CA SER A 74 -30.10 -6.72 -7.91
C SER A 74 -30.89 -8.01 -7.84
N THR A 75 -30.83 -8.80 -8.93
CA THR A 75 -31.45 -10.14 -8.97
C THR A 75 -30.61 -11.23 -8.32
N GLY A 76 -29.34 -10.93 -7.96
CA GLY A 76 -28.39 -11.94 -7.49
C GLY A 76 -27.71 -12.74 -8.60
N GLU A 77 -28.17 -12.62 -9.85
CA GLU A 77 -27.53 -13.23 -11.02
C GLU A 77 -26.30 -12.41 -11.46
N ILE A 78 -25.15 -13.06 -11.62
CA ILE A 78 -23.92 -12.39 -12.05
C ILE A 78 -23.97 -12.13 -13.55
N LEU A 79 -23.91 -10.86 -13.93
CA LEU A 79 -23.83 -10.42 -15.32
C LEU A 79 -22.39 -10.37 -15.85
N LYS A 80 -21.44 -9.91 -15.01
CA LYS A 80 -20.01 -9.83 -15.33
C LYS A 80 -19.19 -10.05 -14.05
N GLY A 81 -17.99 -10.61 -14.22
CA GLY A 81 -17.12 -10.99 -13.14
C GLY A 81 -17.35 -12.42 -12.68
N GLU A 82 -16.87 -12.76 -11.51
CA GLU A 82 -16.92 -14.10 -10.95
C GLU A 82 -17.58 -14.10 -9.56
N ASP A 83 -18.05 -15.28 -9.09
CA ASP A 83 -18.59 -15.42 -7.75
C ASP A 83 -17.52 -15.01 -6.72
N PRO A 84 -17.81 -14.04 -5.84
CA PRO A 84 -16.84 -13.60 -4.83
C PRO A 84 -16.70 -14.63 -3.68
N ASP A 85 -17.60 -15.60 -3.54
CA ASP A 85 -17.53 -16.59 -2.45
C ASP A 85 -16.63 -17.78 -2.82
N LYS A 86 -15.34 -17.51 -2.94
CA LYS A 86 -14.29 -18.48 -3.28
C LYS A 86 -13.55 -18.95 -2.03
N SER A 87 -12.85 -20.09 -2.16
CA SER A 87 -11.83 -20.47 -1.18
C SER A 87 -10.64 -19.48 -1.22
N ILE A 88 -9.91 -19.34 -0.11
CA ILE A 88 -8.80 -18.37 0.01
C ILE A 88 -7.75 -18.52 -1.12
N PRO A 89 -7.24 -19.72 -1.45
CA PRO A 89 -6.29 -19.86 -2.56
C PRO A 89 -6.87 -19.40 -3.91
N ARG A 90 -8.15 -19.72 -4.18
CA ARG A 90 -8.83 -19.28 -5.39
C ARG A 90 -9.07 -17.77 -5.41
N ALA A 91 -9.35 -17.15 -4.27
CA ALA A 91 -9.49 -15.71 -4.14
C ALA A 91 -8.17 -14.99 -4.45
N ILE A 92 -7.06 -15.49 -3.90
CA ILE A 92 -5.71 -14.94 -4.15
C ILE A 92 -5.36 -15.00 -5.64
N VAL A 93 -5.45 -16.17 -6.26
CA VAL A 93 -5.10 -16.34 -7.69
C VAL A 93 -6.09 -15.58 -8.57
N GLY A 94 -7.38 -15.71 -8.29
CA GLY A 94 -8.46 -15.07 -9.07
C GLY A 94 -8.38 -13.55 -9.04
N SER A 95 -7.88 -12.95 -7.95
CA SER A 95 -7.77 -11.49 -7.80
C SER A 95 -6.94 -10.80 -8.91
N PHE A 96 -6.21 -11.57 -9.72
CA PHE A 96 -5.43 -11.05 -10.84
C PHE A 96 -6.20 -11.02 -12.16
N SER A 97 -7.40 -11.62 -12.23
CA SER A 97 -8.15 -11.78 -13.49
C SER A 97 -9.67 -11.62 -13.36
N ASP A 98 -10.21 -11.43 -12.15
CA ASP A 98 -11.65 -11.49 -11.88
C ASP A 98 -12.39 -10.15 -12.03
N ALA A 99 -11.71 -9.08 -12.43
CA ALA A 99 -12.32 -7.77 -12.58
C ALA A 99 -13.34 -7.73 -13.73
N PRO A 100 -14.61 -7.32 -13.49
CA PRO A 100 -15.68 -7.27 -14.50
C PRO A 100 -15.36 -6.37 -15.69
N GLY A 101 -14.57 -5.32 -15.50
CA GLY A 101 -14.11 -4.38 -16.53
C GLY A 101 -12.82 -4.81 -17.23
N GLY A 102 -12.36 -6.06 -17.01
CA GLY A 102 -11.19 -6.64 -17.64
C GLY A 102 -9.86 -6.04 -17.18
N ILE A 103 -8.85 -6.11 -18.04
CA ILE A 103 -7.45 -5.73 -17.71
C ILE A 103 -7.34 -4.29 -17.22
N SER A 104 -8.11 -3.36 -17.77
CA SER A 104 -8.04 -1.94 -17.38
C SER A 104 -8.51 -1.70 -15.94
N GLU A 105 -9.51 -2.44 -15.48
CA GLU A 105 -9.96 -2.39 -14.10
C GLU A 105 -8.98 -3.11 -13.18
N GLN A 106 -8.44 -4.23 -13.64
CA GLN A 106 -7.43 -4.99 -12.91
C GLN A 106 -6.18 -4.16 -12.59
N ILE A 107 -5.67 -3.38 -13.56
CA ILE A 107 -4.51 -2.49 -13.37
C ILE A 107 -4.82 -1.38 -12.35
N ARG A 108 -6.06 -0.87 -12.32
CA ARG A 108 -6.45 0.18 -11.35
C ARG A 108 -6.44 -0.28 -9.89
N GLN A 109 -6.50 -1.59 -9.64
CA GLN A 109 -6.45 -2.17 -8.29
C GLN A 109 -5.04 -2.18 -7.68
N PHE A 110 -4.02 -1.84 -8.47
CA PHE A 110 -2.67 -1.68 -7.96
C PHE A 110 -2.48 -0.28 -7.38
N THR A 111 -1.83 -0.22 -6.24
CA THR A 111 -1.30 1.01 -5.67
C THR A 111 0.22 1.02 -5.81
N ALA A 112 0.81 2.20 -5.90
CA ALA A 112 2.25 2.35 -6.06
C ALA A 112 2.77 3.46 -5.13
N GLY A 113 4.00 3.28 -4.65
CA GLY A 113 4.71 4.27 -3.87
C GLY A 113 6.13 4.44 -4.37
N ILE A 114 6.59 5.68 -4.43
CA ILE A 114 8.00 6.01 -4.66
C ILE A 114 8.51 6.82 -3.47
N GLY A 115 9.70 6.49 -2.98
CA GLY A 115 10.35 7.16 -1.88
C GLY A 115 11.78 7.56 -2.23
N PHE A 116 12.19 8.69 -1.69
CA PHE A 116 13.53 9.21 -1.76
C PHE A 116 13.99 9.56 -0.35
N GLU A 117 15.22 9.16 0.01
CA GLU A 117 15.88 9.55 1.24
C GLU A 117 17.31 9.95 0.92
N TYR A 118 17.68 11.13 1.40
CA TYR A 118 19.05 11.61 1.42
C TYR A 118 19.56 11.59 2.86
N ASP A 119 20.63 10.86 3.08
CA ASP A 119 21.32 10.76 4.36
C ASP A 119 22.61 11.54 4.31
N PHE A 120 22.81 12.45 5.26
CA PHE A 120 24.03 13.21 5.44
C PHE A 120 24.70 12.84 6.77
N ALA A 121 25.92 12.31 6.66
CA ALA A 121 26.78 11.92 7.77
C ALA A 121 26.14 10.93 8.76
N GLU A 122 25.18 10.11 8.31
CA GLU A 122 24.40 9.17 9.14
C GLU A 122 23.67 9.86 10.30
N LYS A 123 23.52 11.18 10.24
CA LYS A 123 22.91 12.00 11.29
C LYS A 123 21.66 12.73 10.83
N PHE A 124 21.65 13.23 9.61
CA PHE A 124 20.54 14.02 9.09
C PHE A 124 19.91 13.33 7.89
N PHE A 125 18.61 13.20 7.92
CA PHE A 125 17.85 12.52 6.89
C PHE A 125 16.79 13.46 6.30
N LEU A 126 16.80 13.62 4.98
CA LEU A 126 15.74 14.30 4.24
C LEU A 126 14.97 13.26 3.44
N ARG A 127 13.65 13.28 3.54
CA ARG A 127 12.78 12.30 2.91
C ARG A 127 11.71 12.97 2.09
N ALA A 128 11.42 12.39 0.94
CA ALA A 128 10.26 12.73 0.12
C ALA A 128 9.64 11.45 -0.42
N GLY A 129 8.34 11.45 -0.62
CA GLY A 129 7.65 10.30 -1.17
C GLY A 129 6.35 10.68 -1.84
N TYR A 130 5.88 9.81 -2.71
CA TYR A 130 4.58 9.92 -3.35
C TYR A 130 3.87 8.58 -3.32
N HIS A 131 2.61 8.58 -2.92
CA HIS A 131 1.72 7.44 -2.96
C HIS A 131 0.62 7.67 -3.98
N TYR A 132 0.39 6.65 -4.81
CA TYR A 132 -0.62 6.66 -5.85
C TYR A 132 -1.63 5.53 -5.66
N GLU A 133 -2.90 5.88 -5.64
CA GLU A 133 -4.04 4.98 -5.75
C GLU A 133 -5.02 5.52 -6.77
N ASN A 134 -5.67 4.64 -7.52
CA ASN A 134 -6.58 5.06 -8.56
C ASN A 134 -7.84 5.71 -7.99
N LEU A 135 -8.30 6.83 -8.60
CA LEU A 135 -9.49 7.60 -8.23
C LEU A 135 -10.77 6.75 -8.06
N LYS A 136 -10.90 5.68 -8.85
CA LYS A 136 -12.10 4.82 -8.83
C LYS A 136 -12.09 3.77 -7.72
N ILE A 137 -10.97 3.58 -7.03
CA ILE A 137 -10.81 2.56 -5.98
C ILE A 137 -10.79 3.20 -4.60
N GLY A 138 -9.98 4.23 -4.36
CA GLY A 138 -9.89 4.86 -3.05
C GLY A 138 -9.42 6.31 -3.09
N ASP A 139 -8.83 6.76 -4.21
CA ASP A 139 -8.28 8.12 -4.40
C ASP A 139 -7.29 8.56 -3.31
N MET A 140 -6.59 7.62 -2.71
CA MET A 140 -5.56 7.93 -1.71
C MET A 140 -4.25 8.32 -2.39
N ARG A 141 -4.17 9.55 -2.88
CA ARG A 141 -2.95 10.11 -3.45
C ARG A 141 -2.40 11.17 -2.51
N TYR A 142 -1.12 11.07 -2.18
CA TYR A 142 -0.48 12.04 -1.30
C TYR A 142 1.02 12.11 -1.54
N VAL A 143 1.57 13.29 -1.27
CA VAL A 143 3.01 13.54 -1.16
C VAL A 143 3.39 13.50 0.32
N THR A 144 4.55 12.98 0.63
CA THR A 144 5.13 13.02 1.97
C THR A 144 6.45 13.74 1.95
N THR A 145 6.72 14.50 2.99
CA THR A 145 8.05 15.05 3.26
C THR A 145 8.46 14.68 4.68
N GLY A 146 9.75 14.55 4.92
CA GLY A 146 10.24 14.20 6.24
C GLY A 146 11.66 14.69 6.50
N PHE A 147 11.93 14.89 7.77
CA PHE A 147 13.24 15.22 8.30
C PHE A 147 13.55 14.26 9.46
N GLY A 148 14.77 13.75 9.50
CA GLY A 148 15.26 12.92 10.60
C GLY A 148 16.58 13.44 11.14
N TYR A 149 16.76 13.25 12.44
CA TYR A 149 18.04 13.45 13.12
C TYR A 149 18.36 12.23 13.98
N ALA A 150 19.57 11.69 13.84
CA ALA A 150 20.06 10.58 14.63
C ALA A 150 21.37 10.99 15.35
N GLY A 151 21.27 11.30 16.63
CA GLY A 151 22.41 11.49 17.53
C GLY A 151 22.74 10.20 18.30
N ASN A 152 23.75 10.25 19.14
CA ASN A 152 24.21 9.09 19.91
C ASN A 152 23.13 8.53 20.85
N SER A 153 22.41 9.40 21.54
CA SER A 153 21.38 9.01 22.52
C SER A 153 19.96 9.40 22.11
N LEU A 154 19.80 10.28 21.10
CA LEU A 154 18.52 10.83 20.70
C LEU A 154 18.31 10.63 19.20
N ARG A 155 17.14 10.10 18.82
CA ARG A 155 16.64 10.08 17.47
C ARG A 155 15.35 10.89 17.38
N LEU A 156 15.25 11.75 16.38
CA LEU A 156 14.07 12.55 16.08
C LEU A 156 13.69 12.34 14.63
N ASP A 157 12.46 11.93 14.37
CA ASP A 157 11.90 11.83 13.03
C ASP A 157 10.62 12.66 12.95
N MET A 158 10.51 13.51 11.94
CA MET A 158 9.32 14.32 11.64
C MET A 158 8.87 14.06 10.22
N SER A 159 7.58 13.99 10.00
CA SER A 159 7.01 13.83 8.65
C SER A 159 5.68 14.55 8.52
N TYR A 160 5.40 14.99 7.30
CA TYR A 160 4.18 15.66 6.94
C TYR A 160 3.58 15.04 5.68
N ILE A 161 2.27 14.82 5.70
CA ILE A 161 1.50 14.25 4.58
C ILE A 161 0.67 15.37 3.96
N LEU A 162 0.89 15.58 2.66
CA LEU A 162 0.16 16.51 1.80
C LEU A 162 -0.77 15.70 0.90
N PRO A 163 -2.07 15.62 1.19
CA PRO A 163 -3.00 14.92 0.33
C PRO A 163 -3.17 15.66 -1.00
N SER A 164 -3.18 14.92 -2.09
CA SER A 164 -3.50 15.42 -3.43
C SER A 164 -4.86 14.91 -3.95
N GLY A 165 -5.50 14.01 -3.21
CA GLY A 165 -6.85 13.49 -3.49
C GLY A 165 -7.94 14.29 -2.78
N ILE A 166 -9.12 14.40 -3.40
CA ILE A 166 -10.25 15.18 -2.86
C ILE A 166 -10.80 14.54 -1.57
N TYR A 167 -10.74 13.22 -1.47
CA TYR A 167 -11.31 12.43 -0.35
C TYR A 167 -10.25 11.79 0.56
N SER A 168 -9.02 12.27 0.53
CA SER A 168 -7.95 11.69 1.35
C SER A 168 -8.27 11.81 2.86
N PRO A 169 -8.26 10.72 3.61
CA PRO A 169 -8.44 10.75 5.06
C PRO A 169 -7.25 11.40 5.80
N TYR A 170 -6.12 11.57 5.11
CA TYR A 170 -4.88 12.11 5.67
C TYR A 170 -4.75 13.62 5.47
N LYS A 171 -5.80 14.41 5.74
CA LYS A 171 -5.70 15.86 5.63
C LYS A 171 -4.65 16.41 6.61
N ASN A 172 -3.57 16.99 6.07
CA ASN A 172 -2.57 17.74 6.84
C ASN A 172 -2.07 16.98 8.09
N THR A 173 -1.66 15.73 7.90
CA THR A 173 -1.18 14.90 9.00
C THR A 173 0.29 15.19 9.28
N PHE A 174 0.59 15.68 10.47
CA PHE A 174 1.94 15.79 11.00
C PHE A 174 2.23 14.61 11.93
N ARG A 175 3.39 13.99 11.79
CA ARG A 175 3.86 12.92 12.66
C ARG A 175 5.24 13.27 13.18
N MET A 176 5.44 13.08 14.49
CA MET A 176 6.74 13.21 15.14
C MET A 176 7.02 11.94 15.97
N THR A 177 8.24 11.46 15.88
CA THR A 177 8.73 10.32 16.67
C THR A 177 10.01 10.71 17.36
N ILE A 178 10.10 10.45 18.67
CA ILE A 178 11.29 10.67 19.47
C ILE A 178 11.72 9.31 20.03
N GLY A 179 12.96 8.94 19.79
CA GLY A 179 13.56 7.71 20.29
C GLY A 179 14.79 8.01 21.14
N PHE A 180 14.99 7.24 22.19
CA PHE A 180 16.15 7.33 23.06
C PHE A 180 16.92 6.02 23.06
N ASN A 181 18.22 6.05 22.80
CA ASN A 181 19.12 4.92 22.96
C ASN A 181 19.66 4.95 24.39
N ILE A 182 19.20 4.03 25.22
CA ILE A 182 19.74 3.83 26.57
C ILE A 182 20.89 2.84 26.43
N ILE A 183 22.12 3.36 26.43
CA ILE A 183 23.31 2.53 26.49
C ILE A 183 23.49 2.15 27.97
N GLN A 184 23.35 0.87 28.30
CA GLN A 184 23.78 0.32 29.58
C GLN A 184 25.28 0.03 29.57
#